data_d8f88542e3a29ece5991f7d24ccf4722
#
_entry.id   d8f88542e3a29ece5991f7d24ccf4722
#
_cell.length_a   1.000
_cell.length_b   1.000
_cell.length_c   1.000
_cell.angle_alpha   90.00
_cell.angle_beta   90.00
_cell.angle_gamma   90.00
#
_symmetry.space_group_name_H-M   'P 1'
#
loop_
_entity.id
_entity.type
_entity.pdbx_description
1 polymer ?
#
loop_
_entity_poly.entity_id
_entity_poly.type
_entity_poly.pdbx_seq_one_letter_code
_entity_poly.pdbx_strand_id
1 'polypeptide(L)'
;MKFKLPRRQRKSFETISGKPIDTNLNKKEALEIFEMVKKTYSIAPNTFGSAKGKKEDTLEMLMIISEQISKEYKDCEVIWRQGVPEITKVKD
;
A
#
# COMPACT_ATOMS: atom_id res chain seq x y z
N MET A 1 3.15 13.39 -4.65
CA MET A 1 3.69 12.80 -3.41
C MET A 1 4.66 11.66 -3.73
N LYS A 2 5.53 11.35 -2.82
CA LYS A 2 6.41 10.19 -2.92
C LYS A 2 6.21 9.31 -1.69
N PHE A 3 6.07 8.01 -1.91
CA PHE A 3 5.98 7.09 -0.78
C PHE A 3 7.34 6.88 -0.14
N LYS A 4 7.35 6.82 1.19
CA LYS A 4 8.55 6.51 1.97
C LYS A 4 8.35 5.16 2.62
N LEU A 5 9.19 4.21 2.24
CA LEU A 5 9.12 2.83 2.73
C LEU A 5 10.46 2.39 3.31
N PRO A 6 10.46 1.45 4.26
CA PRO A 6 11.70 0.83 4.70
C PRO A 6 12.45 0.24 3.52
N ARG A 7 13.77 0.27 3.61
CA ARG A 7 14.63 -0.18 2.52
C ARG A 7 14.30 -1.60 2.04
N ARG A 8 13.97 -2.48 2.96
CA ARG A 8 13.63 -3.88 2.64
C ARG A 8 12.37 -4.03 1.79
N GLN A 9 11.50 -3.01 1.78
CA GLN A 9 10.23 -3.06 1.05
C GLN A 9 10.27 -2.33 -0.29
N ARG A 10 11.33 -1.58 -0.57
CA ARG A 10 11.41 -0.78 -1.80
C ARG A 10 11.35 -1.63 -3.06
N LYS A 11 12.08 -2.75 -3.07
CA LYS A 11 12.10 -3.63 -4.23
C LYS A 11 10.73 -4.25 -4.50
N SER A 12 10.05 -4.70 -3.46
CA SER A 12 8.69 -5.22 -3.59
C SER A 12 7.72 -4.17 -4.10
N PHE A 13 7.83 -2.95 -3.58
CA PHE A 13 7.03 -1.82 -4.05
C PHE A 13 7.24 -1.57 -5.54
N GLU A 14 8.49 -1.53 -5.98
CA GLU A 14 8.82 -1.28 -7.38
C GLU A 14 8.32 -2.40 -8.29
N THR A 15 8.38 -3.65 -7.82
CA THR A 15 7.85 -4.80 -8.56
C THR A 15 6.33 -4.70 -8.69
N ILE A 16 5.63 -4.37 -7.61
CA ILE A 16 4.17 -4.30 -7.59
C ILE A 16 3.66 -3.11 -8.40
N SER A 17 4.25 -1.94 -8.19
CA SER A 17 3.77 -0.70 -8.81
C SER A 17 4.31 -0.48 -10.23
N GLY A 18 5.43 -1.12 -10.56
CA GLY A 18 6.11 -0.88 -11.84
C GLY A 18 6.81 0.48 -11.91
N LYS A 19 6.99 1.15 -10.76
CA LYS A 19 7.59 2.49 -10.69
C LYS A 19 8.67 2.54 -9.62
N PRO A 20 9.76 3.32 -9.83
CA PRO A 20 10.74 3.55 -8.78
C PRO A 20 10.13 4.22 -7.54
N ILE A 21 10.70 3.93 -6.38
CA ILE A 21 10.19 4.45 -5.11
C ILE A 21 10.20 5.98 -5.04
N ASP A 22 11.10 6.62 -5.73
CA ASP A 22 11.24 8.08 -5.72
C ASP A 22 10.40 8.78 -6.79
N THR A 23 9.51 8.05 -7.48
CA THR A 23 8.60 8.64 -8.46
C THR A 23 7.63 9.60 -7.77
N ASN A 24 7.52 10.81 -8.31
CA ASN A 24 6.54 11.77 -7.83
C ASN A 24 5.16 11.39 -8.38
N LEU A 25 4.23 11.10 -7.49
CA LEU A 25 2.91 10.58 -7.83
C LEU A 25 1.84 11.62 -7.59
N ASN A 26 0.84 11.67 -8.49
CA ASN A 26 -0.37 12.43 -8.21
C ASN A 26 -1.34 11.57 -7.39
N LYS A 27 -2.45 12.16 -6.97
CA LYS A 27 -3.44 11.48 -6.14
C LYS A 27 -3.97 10.20 -6.79
N LYS A 28 -4.30 10.27 -8.07
CA LYS A 28 -4.82 9.14 -8.83
C LYS A 28 -3.81 8.00 -8.85
N GLU A 29 -2.54 8.30 -9.14
CA GLU A 29 -1.48 7.31 -9.19
C GLU A 29 -1.25 6.68 -7.82
N ALA A 30 -1.26 7.49 -6.76
CA ALA A 30 -1.08 7.01 -5.39
C ALA A 30 -2.19 6.03 -5.01
N LEU A 31 -3.43 6.35 -5.34
CA LEU A 31 -4.58 5.48 -5.06
C LEU A 31 -4.54 4.19 -5.90
N GLU A 32 -4.10 4.29 -7.15
CA GLU A 32 -3.93 3.10 -8.00
C GLU A 32 -2.88 2.16 -7.42
N ILE A 33 -1.76 2.70 -6.96
CA ILE A 33 -0.71 1.89 -6.33
C ILE A 33 -1.22 1.23 -5.05
N PHE A 34 -1.97 1.96 -4.24
CA PHE A 34 -2.61 1.39 -3.05
C PHE A 34 -3.47 0.17 -3.42
N GLU A 35 -4.30 0.29 -4.46
CA GLU A 35 -5.14 -0.81 -4.92
C GLU A 35 -4.32 -1.99 -5.45
N MET A 36 -3.21 -1.72 -6.13
CA MET A 36 -2.30 -2.78 -6.59
C MET A 36 -1.69 -3.56 -5.42
N VAL A 37 -1.24 -2.87 -4.39
CA VAL A 37 -0.68 -3.51 -3.20
C VAL A 37 -1.75 -4.29 -2.45
N LYS A 38 -2.95 -3.74 -2.33
CA LYS A 38 -4.08 -4.39 -1.70
C LYS A 38 -4.46 -5.68 -2.43
N LYS A 39 -4.50 -5.64 -3.76
CA LYS A 39 -4.77 -6.81 -4.57
C LYS A 39 -3.69 -7.87 -4.39
N THR A 40 -2.43 -7.46 -4.39
CA THR A 40 -1.30 -8.37 -4.17
C THR A 40 -1.42 -9.06 -2.82
N TYR A 41 -1.79 -8.33 -1.78
CA TYR A 41 -2.02 -8.90 -0.45
C TYR A 41 -3.17 -9.92 -0.48
N SER A 42 -4.29 -9.59 -1.13
CA SER A 42 -5.47 -10.47 -1.15
C SER A 42 -5.23 -11.78 -1.88
N ILE A 43 -4.40 -11.78 -2.94
CA ILE A 43 -4.13 -13.00 -3.71
C ILE A 43 -2.90 -13.76 -3.21
N ALA A 44 -2.15 -13.20 -2.27
CA ALA A 44 -0.98 -13.87 -1.71
C ALA A 44 -1.42 -15.13 -0.98
N PRO A 45 -0.74 -16.27 -1.21
CA PRO A 45 -1.13 -17.51 -0.55
C PRO A 45 -0.92 -17.42 0.96
N ASN A 46 -1.89 -17.91 1.70
CA ASN A 46 -1.81 -17.97 3.16
C ASN A 46 -1.14 -19.28 3.57
N THR A 47 0.14 -19.43 3.23
CA THR A 47 0.92 -20.65 3.44
C THR A 47 2.03 -20.41 4.45
N PHE A 48 2.73 -21.50 4.78
CA PHE A 48 3.84 -21.46 5.75
C PHE A 48 5.13 -20.95 5.10
N GLY A 49 6.08 -20.55 5.93
CA GLY A 49 7.43 -20.19 5.51
C GLY A 49 7.52 -18.81 4.86
N SER A 50 8.32 -18.71 3.80
CA SER A 50 8.62 -17.45 3.14
C SER A 50 7.38 -16.75 2.56
N ALA A 51 6.37 -17.52 2.14
CA ALA A 51 5.13 -16.96 1.62
C ALA A 51 4.35 -16.20 2.70
N LYS A 52 4.35 -16.72 3.92
CA LYS A 52 3.71 -16.04 5.06
C LYS A 52 4.42 -14.72 5.38
N GLY A 53 5.75 -14.72 5.38
CA GLY A 53 6.52 -13.51 5.62
C GLY A 53 6.27 -12.45 4.55
N LYS A 54 6.17 -12.85 3.29
CA LYS A 54 5.85 -11.93 2.20
C LYS A 54 4.46 -11.30 2.37
N LYS A 55 3.50 -12.08 2.82
CA LYS A 55 2.15 -11.56 3.07
C LYS A 55 2.15 -10.53 4.19
N GLU A 56 2.87 -10.79 5.27
CA GLU A 56 3.00 -9.85 6.38
C GLU A 56 3.71 -8.57 5.95
N ASP A 57 4.77 -8.67 5.16
CA ASP A 57 5.48 -7.52 4.61
C ASP A 57 4.58 -6.70 3.69
N THR A 58 3.75 -7.35 2.89
CA THR A 58 2.81 -6.67 2.01
C THR A 58 1.75 -5.93 2.82
N LEU A 59 1.25 -6.53 3.90
CA LEU A 59 0.31 -5.86 4.80
C LEU A 59 0.94 -4.64 5.45
N GLU A 60 2.17 -4.76 5.92
CA GLU A 60 2.90 -3.63 6.50
C GLU A 60 3.08 -2.50 5.48
N MET A 61 3.45 -2.84 4.24
CA MET A 61 3.54 -1.87 3.15
C MET A 61 2.20 -1.17 2.91
N LEU A 62 1.11 -1.95 2.90
CA LEU A 62 -0.23 -1.42 2.70
C LEU A 62 -0.61 -0.42 3.80
N MET A 63 -0.26 -0.74 5.06
CA MET A 63 -0.48 0.15 6.20
C MET A 63 0.29 1.47 6.04
N ILE A 64 1.56 1.37 5.68
CA ILE A 64 2.42 2.55 5.52
C ILE A 64 1.92 3.44 4.38
N ILE A 65 1.59 2.84 3.25
CA ILE A 65 1.10 3.57 2.07
C ILE A 65 -0.23 4.26 2.38
N SER A 66 -1.17 3.54 2.98
CA SER A 66 -2.48 4.10 3.31
C SER A 66 -2.37 5.28 4.26
N GLU A 67 -1.51 5.17 5.26
CA GLU A 67 -1.27 6.25 6.21
C GLU A 67 -0.71 7.50 5.52
N GLN A 68 0.26 7.33 4.62
CA GLN A 68 0.85 8.44 3.89
C GLN A 68 -0.15 9.11 2.96
N ILE A 69 -1.00 8.34 2.30
CA ILE A 69 -2.07 8.89 1.46
C ILE A 69 -3.05 9.71 2.29
N SER A 70 -3.45 9.22 3.44
CA SER A 70 -4.40 9.94 4.30
C SER A 70 -3.81 11.23 4.87
N LYS A 71 -2.52 11.29 5.08
CA LYS A 71 -1.83 12.51 5.52
C LYS A 71 -1.69 13.52 4.40
N GLU A 72 -1.42 13.06 3.20
CA GLU A 72 -1.23 13.94 2.04
C GLU A 72 -2.55 14.49 1.52
N TYR A 73 -3.60 13.67 1.51
CA TYR A 73 -4.89 14.01 0.94
C TYR A 73 -5.96 13.94 2.02
N LYS A 74 -6.46 15.10 2.43
CA LYS A 74 -7.41 15.23 3.54
C LYS A 74 -8.76 14.60 3.26
N ASP A 75 -9.11 14.43 1.99
CA ASP A 75 -10.37 13.77 1.60
C ASP A 75 -10.26 12.24 1.58
N CYS A 76 -9.10 11.71 1.92
CA CYS A 76 -8.88 10.28 2.01
C CYS A 76 -8.74 9.87 3.48
N GLU A 77 -9.52 8.90 3.89
CA GLU A 77 -9.53 8.37 5.25
C GLU A 77 -9.25 6.88 5.23
N VAL A 78 -8.43 6.41 6.18
CA VAL A 78 -8.13 4.99 6.32
C VAL A 78 -9.15 4.36 7.25
N ILE A 79 -9.78 3.29 6.78
CA ILE A 79 -10.65 2.46 7.61
C ILE A 79 -10.11 1.03 7.60
N TRP A 80 -10.37 0.30 8.67
CA TRP A 80 -9.92 -1.08 8.81
C TRP A 80 -11.08 -2.03 8.62
N ARG A 81 -10.92 -2.99 7.70
CA ARG A 81 -11.90 -4.05 7.49
C ARG A 81 -11.18 -5.39 7.53
N GLN A 82 -11.58 -6.23 8.47
CA GLN A 82 -11.01 -7.59 8.61
C GLN A 82 -9.48 -7.58 8.68
N GLY A 83 -8.93 -6.60 9.41
CA GLY A 83 -7.48 -6.49 9.59
C GLY A 83 -6.74 -5.91 8.41
N VAL A 84 -7.43 -5.38 7.40
CA VAL A 84 -6.83 -4.77 6.21
C VAL A 84 -7.23 -3.31 6.12
N PRO A 85 -6.26 -2.40 5.92
CA PRO A 85 -6.59 -0.98 5.73
C PRO A 85 -7.21 -0.75 4.35
N GLU A 86 -8.23 0.09 4.32
CA GLU A 86 -8.87 0.56 3.10
C GLU A 86 -8.92 2.07 3.11
N ILE A 87 -8.91 2.67 1.93
CA ILE A 87 -9.04 4.11 1.80
C ILE A 87 -10.44 4.43 1.30
N THR A 88 -11.12 5.29 2.04
CA THR A 88 -12.43 5.80 1.65
C THR A 88 -12.35 7.30 1.45
N LYS A 89 -13.15 7.83 0.55
CA LYS A 89 -13.25 9.28 0.34
C LYS A 89 -14.25 9.86 1.31
N VAL A 90 -13.81 10.88 2.03
CA VAL A 90 -14.69 11.63 2.91
C VAL A 90 -15.49 12.60 2.05
N LYS A 91 -16.81 12.54 2.15
CA LYS A 91 -17.68 13.51 1.48
C LYS A 91 -17.84 14.71 2.39
N ASP A 92 -17.64 15.86 1.82
CA ASP A 92 -17.90 17.12 2.50
C ASP A 92 -19.39 17.35 2.72
#